data_a1277e20d14d5f985096e3bdb6e8d696
#
_entry.id   a1277e20d14d5f985096e3bdb6e8d696
#
_cell.length_a   1.000
_cell.length_b   1.000
_cell.length_c   1.000
_cell.angle_alpha   90.00
_cell.angle_beta   90.00
_cell.angle_gamma   90.00
#
_symmetry.space_group_name_H-M   'P 1'
#
loop_
_entity.id
_entity.type
_entity.pdbx_description
1 polymer ?
#
loop_
_entity_poly.entity_id
_entity_poly.type
_entity_poly.pdbx_seq_one_letter_code
_entity_poly.pdbx_strand_id
1 'polypeptide(L)'
;MNIKNILNHPKGSITVFLTLLFTMLLSVVFITLQSAHYQCSKSFCDGITCTAEESALGHFYLPLFEDYSLFSVPMPDPVFTDLLSGYVQQNISSSVKSFYYQLFSCSSYSVTPLKIYHLSDLDGKIFLSQIINAMKYQATGDTLDFLLSIGNLEDISKDYADISAVSPDSTEVPDKYDLSSFSSDPVSDSELDEDSATSMKDSLFSKIKEFMVNSSLLLYVENPDEISSNEINSKQLPSKTVSYNHHHSLSSLSYTTSEKALFLLYLNDYFSCYTDKKEKEQGINYEMEYILNGLSSDDANLLKTIQSIQHIRTGLNLAYLYSDFSKRCQAKTLAAAATSMIPVPFLVEFTQFAILSCWAYAEAVLDVRTLLTGETIPVFKTKSTWTLELEHLLTFDKHLKALPSSSGLCYKQYLLLLLYQNLGTDITYRTMDIIQNNINNLYSADFRIKNCITGMNYELQYTIPVLFSFTEPTLKTGVSFPYSSNQSAGY
;
A
#
# COMPACT_ATOMS: atom_id res chain seq x y z
N MET A 1 -68.24 74.03 37.10
CA MET A 1 -67.48 72.88 37.68
C MET A 1 -66.24 72.71 36.85
N ASN A 2 -65.08 72.99 37.37
CA ASN A 2 -63.84 73.27 36.66
C ASN A 2 -63.13 71.99 36.29
N ILE A 3 -63.08 71.65 34.99
CA ILE A 3 -62.40 70.50 34.42
C ILE A 3 -60.86 70.56 34.52
N LYS A 4 -60.31 71.69 34.99
CA LYS A 4 -58.86 71.91 35.13
C LYS A 4 -58.17 71.23 36.33
N ASN A 5 -58.92 70.60 37.27
CA ASN A 5 -58.33 70.03 38.48
C ASN A 5 -58.16 68.51 38.45
N ILE A 6 -58.45 67.83 37.32
CA ILE A 6 -58.30 66.35 37.21
C ILE A 6 -56.94 65.93 36.61
N LEU A 7 -56.18 66.90 36.07
CA LEU A 7 -54.92 66.58 35.33
C LEU A 7 -53.64 66.80 36.16
N ASN A 8 -53.68 67.07 37.43
CA ASN A 8 -52.51 67.32 38.27
C ASN A 8 -52.38 66.31 39.43
N HIS A 9 -52.28 65.04 39.12
CA HIS A 9 -51.74 64.09 40.08
C HIS A 9 -50.46 63.42 39.49
N PRO A 10 -49.27 63.94 39.82
CA PRO A 10 -48.00 63.41 39.30
C PRO A 10 -47.69 62.01 39.83
N LYS A 11 -48.48 61.50 40.80
CA LYS A 11 -48.23 60.18 41.41
C LYS A 11 -48.52 59.00 40.50
N GLY A 12 -49.40 59.08 39.48
CA GLY A 12 -49.69 58.03 38.50
C GLY A 12 -48.65 57.92 37.41
N SER A 13 -47.95 58.98 37.05
CA SER A 13 -46.92 59.00 36.01
C SER A 13 -45.64 58.23 36.41
N ILE A 14 -45.24 58.35 37.68
CA ILE A 14 -44.03 57.70 38.22
C ILE A 14 -44.21 56.15 38.29
N THR A 15 -45.43 55.74 38.73
CA THR A 15 -45.70 54.25 38.77
C THR A 15 -45.74 53.64 37.40
N VAL A 16 -46.34 54.31 36.41
CA VAL A 16 -46.34 53.84 35.02
C VAL A 16 -44.91 53.78 34.43
N PHE A 17 -44.11 54.81 34.69
CA PHE A 17 -42.70 54.81 34.25
C PHE A 17 -41.91 53.71 34.93
N LEU A 18 -42.05 53.46 36.22
CA LEU A 18 -41.35 52.42 36.97
C LEU A 18 -41.76 51.02 36.49
N THR A 19 -43.03 50.77 36.20
CA THR A 19 -43.53 49.53 35.68
C THR A 19 -42.98 49.25 34.26
N LEU A 20 -42.91 50.27 33.39
CA LEU A 20 -42.30 50.14 32.06
C LEU A 20 -40.80 49.83 32.13
N LEU A 21 -40.07 50.53 33.01
CA LEU A 21 -38.66 50.32 33.25
C LEU A 21 -38.40 48.88 33.79
N PHE A 22 -39.23 48.44 34.75
CA PHE A 22 -39.17 47.12 35.32
C PHE A 22 -39.46 46.04 34.26
N THR A 23 -40.48 46.17 33.41
CA THR A 23 -40.77 45.21 32.30
C THR A 23 -39.70 45.23 31.30
N MET A 24 -39.05 46.37 31.01
CA MET A 24 -37.86 46.40 30.11
C MET A 24 -36.67 45.61 30.70
N LEU A 25 -36.35 45.85 31.99
CA LEU A 25 -35.29 45.09 32.66
C LEU A 25 -35.61 43.63 32.73
N LEU A 26 -36.84 43.24 33.02
CA LEU A 26 -37.26 41.81 33.05
C LEU A 26 -37.15 41.15 31.66
N SER A 27 -37.52 41.89 30.60
CA SER A 27 -37.37 41.37 29.22
C SER A 27 -35.91 41.12 28.87
N VAL A 28 -34.96 41.97 29.27
CA VAL A 28 -33.53 41.77 29.07
C VAL A 28 -33.05 40.51 29.80
N VAL A 29 -33.50 40.32 31.06
CA VAL A 29 -33.17 39.13 31.85
C VAL A 29 -33.67 37.84 31.15
N PHE A 30 -34.94 37.86 30.67
CA PHE A 30 -35.47 36.68 29.95
C PHE A 30 -34.74 36.39 28.65
N ILE A 31 -34.37 37.41 27.88
CA ILE A 31 -33.59 37.23 26.63
C ILE A 31 -32.21 36.64 26.94
N THR A 32 -31.53 37.15 28.00
CA THR A 32 -30.22 36.63 28.39
C THR A 32 -30.29 35.18 28.89
N LEU A 33 -31.31 34.84 29.70
CA LEU A 33 -31.56 33.49 30.17
C LEU A 33 -31.90 32.54 29.00
N GLN A 34 -32.73 32.96 28.05
CA GLN A 34 -33.07 32.20 26.86
C GLN A 34 -31.85 31.97 25.97
N SER A 35 -31.01 32.99 25.79
CA SER A 35 -29.76 32.87 25.02
C SER A 35 -28.79 31.91 25.71
N ALA A 36 -28.62 32.00 27.03
CA ALA A 36 -27.80 31.09 27.81
C ALA A 36 -28.31 29.63 27.70
N HIS A 37 -29.64 29.45 27.84
CA HIS A 37 -30.26 28.14 27.67
C HIS A 37 -30.00 27.53 26.27
N TYR A 38 -30.17 28.33 25.23
CA TYR A 38 -29.90 27.89 23.86
C TYR A 38 -28.44 27.45 23.66
N GLN A 39 -27.46 28.21 24.13
CA GLN A 39 -26.05 27.90 24.03
C GLN A 39 -25.69 26.64 24.84
N CYS A 40 -26.22 26.47 26.04
CA CYS A 40 -26.03 25.28 26.85
C CYS A 40 -26.64 24.03 26.17
N SER A 41 -27.88 24.15 25.63
CA SER A 41 -28.54 23.06 24.91
C SER A 41 -27.79 22.67 23.65
N LYS A 42 -27.24 23.64 22.90
CA LYS A 42 -26.38 23.41 21.77
C LYS A 42 -25.15 22.61 22.17
N SER A 43 -24.40 23.06 23.17
CA SER A 43 -23.21 22.34 23.68
C SER A 43 -23.53 20.94 24.18
N PHE A 44 -24.71 20.76 24.77
CA PHE A 44 -25.20 19.45 25.20
C PHE A 44 -25.49 18.52 24.00
N CYS A 45 -26.14 19.03 22.95
CA CYS A 45 -26.38 18.27 21.74
C CYS A 45 -25.06 17.87 21.06
N ASP A 46 -24.08 18.76 20.98
CA ASP A 46 -22.76 18.47 20.45
C ASP A 46 -22.04 17.36 21.25
N GLY A 47 -22.15 17.41 22.59
CA GLY A 47 -21.60 16.36 23.46
C GLY A 47 -22.28 15.00 23.30
N ILE A 48 -23.60 14.96 23.15
CA ILE A 48 -24.34 13.71 22.84
C ILE A 48 -23.86 13.12 21.51
N THR A 49 -23.70 14.00 20.51
CA THR A 49 -23.23 13.61 19.19
C THR A 49 -21.85 12.96 19.26
N CYS A 50 -20.88 13.64 19.88
CA CYS A 50 -19.50 13.12 20.03
C CYS A 50 -19.49 11.76 20.74
N THR A 51 -20.24 11.60 21.82
CA THR A 51 -20.33 10.31 22.55
C THR A 51 -20.99 9.22 21.70
N ALA A 52 -21.97 9.55 20.86
CA ALA A 52 -22.61 8.61 19.95
C ALA A 52 -21.65 8.15 18.84
N GLU A 53 -20.86 9.09 18.30
CA GLU A 53 -19.80 8.81 17.32
C GLU A 53 -18.75 7.85 17.87
N GLU A 54 -18.18 8.16 19.03
CA GLU A 54 -17.20 7.31 19.71
C GLU A 54 -17.75 5.91 19.98
N SER A 55 -19.03 5.83 20.40
CA SER A 55 -19.70 4.57 20.63
C SER A 55 -19.91 3.75 19.34
N ALA A 56 -20.29 4.41 18.24
CA ALA A 56 -20.50 3.74 16.95
C ALA A 56 -19.17 3.25 16.35
N LEU A 57 -18.12 4.07 16.40
CA LEU A 57 -16.77 3.68 15.96
C LEU A 57 -16.15 2.64 16.90
N GLY A 58 -16.51 2.60 18.18
CA GLY A 58 -16.08 1.59 19.13
C GLY A 58 -16.46 0.14 18.74
N HIS A 59 -17.33 -0.06 17.75
CA HIS A 59 -17.64 -1.37 17.15
C HIS A 59 -16.64 -1.83 16.08
N PHE A 60 -15.38 -1.35 16.14
CA PHE A 60 -14.36 -1.78 15.19
C PHE A 60 -14.13 -3.30 15.23
N TYR A 61 -13.74 -3.85 14.09
CA TYR A 61 -13.55 -5.29 13.93
C TYR A 61 -12.20 -5.72 14.49
N LEU A 62 -12.24 -6.40 15.63
CA LEU A 62 -11.05 -6.77 16.41
C LEU A 62 -10.01 -7.58 15.61
N PRO A 63 -10.36 -8.60 14.79
CA PRO A 63 -9.37 -9.34 14.01
C PRO A 63 -8.60 -8.46 13.01
N LEU A 64 -9.25 -7.46 12.42
CA LEU A 64 -8.58 -6.54 11.51
C LEU A 64 -7.57 -5.64 12.23
N PHE A 65 -7.88 -5.29 13.48
CA PHE A 65 -6.98 -4.50 14.32
C PHE A 65 -5.80 -5.33 14.85
N GLU A 66 -6.07 -6.53 15.40
CA GLU A 66 -5.04 -7.38 16.00
C GLU A 66 -4.03 -7.90 14.97
N ASP A 67 -4.53 -8.36 13.80
CA ASP A 67 -3.67 -8.97 12.78
C ASP A 67 -3.04 -7.95 11.82
N TYR A 68 -3.66 -6.77 11.63
CA TYR A 68 -3.23 -5.81 10.59
C TYR A 68 -3.14 -4.36 11.05
N SER A 69 -3.41 -4.07 12.34
CA SER A 69 -3.39 -2.71 12.92
C SER A 69 -4.29 -1.70 12.18
N LEU A 70 -5.44 -2.17 11.68
CA LEU A 70 -6.39 -1.37 10.94
C LEU A 70 -7.71 -1.23 11.70
N PHE A 71 -8.24 -0.01 11.73
CA PHE A 71 -9.52 0.29 12.36
C PHE A 71 -10.61 0.45 11.31
N SER A 72 -11.68 -0.32 11.43
CA SER A 72 -12.90 -0.16 10.63
C SER A 72 -14.06 -0.93 11.21
N VAL A 73 -15.27 -0.53 10.84
CA VAL A 73 -16.52 -1.18 11.21
C VAL A 73 -17.10 -1.89 9.98
N PRO A 74 -17.07 -3.24 9.90
CA PRO A 74 -17.53 -3.98 8.73
C PRO A 74 -19.05 -4.16 8.75
N MET A 75 -19.78 -3.13 8.37
CA MET A 75 -21.24 -3.20 8.25
C MET A 75 -21.77 -2.36 7.08
N PRO A 76 -22.97 -2.65 6.55
CA PRO A 76 -23.60 -1.84 5.52
C PRO A 76 -23.92 -0.42 6.02
N ASP A 77 -23.81 0.58 5.12
CA ASP A 77 -24.05 1.98 5.41
C ASP A 77 -25.37 2.30 6.15
N PRO A 78 -26.53 1.71 5.74
CA PRO A 78 -27.80 1.96 6.44
C PRO A 78 -27.76 1.45 7.90
N VAL A 79 -27.12 0.30 8.13
CA VAL A 79 -27.03 -0.30 9.47
C VAL A 79 -26.16 0.54 10.39
N PHE A 80 -25.07 1.11 9.87
CA PHE A 80 -24.22 2.02 10.63
C PHE A 80 -24.93 3.34 10.96
N THR A 81 -25.69 3.88 10.02
CA THR A 81 -26.51 5.08 10.24
C THR A 81 -27.58 4.85 11.31
N ASP A 82 -28.25 3.68 11.27
CA ASP A 82 -29.24 3.29 12.28
C ASP A 82 -28.58 3.08 13.65
N LEU A 83 -27.39 2.50 13.70
CA LEU A 83 -26.59 2.33 14.92
C LEU A 83 -26.27 3.69 15.56
N LEU A 84 -25.74 4.64 14.76
CA LEU A 84 -25.44 6.00 15.22
C LEU A 84 -26.70 6.70 15.75
N SER A 85 -27.80 6.63 14.98
CA SER A 85 -29.10 7.16 15.39
C SER A 85 -29.60 6.56 16.70
N GLY A 86 -29.41 5.23 16.88
CA GLY A 86 -29.72 4.52 18.10
C GLY A 86 -28.94 5.04 19.32
N TYR A 87 -27.65 5.27 19.18
CA TYR A 87 -26.82 5.85 20.24
C TYR A 87 -27.20 7.29 20.58
N VAL A 88 -27.50 8.12 19.58
CA VAL A 88 -28.03 9.48 19.82
C VAL A 88 -29.34 9.39 20.63
N GLN A 89 -30.27 8.52 20.24
CA GLN A 89 -31.53 8.32 20.95
C GLN A 89 -31.33 7.84 22.39
N GLN A 90 -30.45 6.87 22.59
CA GLN A 90 -30.14 6.33 23.91
C GLN A 90 -29.57 7.41 24.83
N ASN A 91 -28.62 8.22 24.34
CA ASN A 91 -28.01 9.30 25.10
C ASN A 91 -29.01 10.39 25.47
N ILE A 92 -29.91 10.77 24.56
CA ILE A 92 -30.99 11.68 24.86
C ILE A 92 -31.92 11.12 25.95
N SER A 93 -32.36 9.84 25.78
CA SER A 93 -33.32 9.18 26.69
C SER A 93 -32.75 8.94 28.08
N SER A 94 -31.48 8.58 28.20
CA SER A 94 -30.80 8.35 29.47
C SER A 94 -30.57 9.65 30.23
N SER A 95 -30.29 10.74 29.51
CA SER A 95 -30.08 12.08 30.07
C SER A 95 -31.32 12.69 30.71
N VAL A 96 -32.52 12.38 30.20
CA VAL A 96 -33.80 12.89 30.71
C VAL A 96 -34.08 12.51 32.18
N LYS A 97 -33.43 11.49 32.73
CA LYS A 97 -33.59 11.08 34.13
C LYS A 97 -32.97 12.05 35.15
N SER A 98 -32.09 12.95 34.74
CA SER A 98 -31.46 13.94 35.61
C SER A 98 -32.13 15.30 35.47
N PHE A 99 -32.42 16.00 36.60
CA PHE A 99 -33.04 17.32 36.61
C PHE A 99 -32.26 18.35 35.76
N TYR A 100 -30.94 18.30 35.79
CA TYR A 100 -30.11 19.22 35.02
C TYR A 100 -30.26 18.99 33.51
N TYR A 101 -30.40 17.75 33.06
CA TYR A 101 -30.58 17.43 31.66
C TYR A 101 -31.98 17.73 31.13
N GLN A 102 -33.00 17.75 31.96
CA GLN A 102 -34.36 18.17 31.55
C GLN A 102 -34.40 19.63 31.10
N LEU A 103 -33.52 20.49 31.65
CA LEU A 103 -33.42 21.89 31.25
C LEU A 103 -32.76 22.05 29.86
N PHE A 104 -31.92 21.12 29.43
CA PHE A 104 -31.15 21.24 28.21
C PHE A 104 -31.51 20.16 27.14
N SER A 105 -32.61 19.45 27.32
CA SER A 105 -33.06 18.40 26.39
C SER A 105 -33.47 18.98 25.04
N CYS A 106 -33.22 18.21 23.98
CA CYS A 106 -33.81 18.43 22.66
C CYS A 106 -35.19 17.75 22.55
N SER A 107 -36.10 18.30 21.76
CA SER A 107 -37.45 17.76 21.56
C SER A 107 -37.52 16.76 20.39
N SER A 108 -36.65 16.90 19.41
CA SER A 108 -36.53 15.97 18.28
C SER A 108 -35.12 16.03 17.70
N TYR A 109 -34.75 14.98 17.02
CA TYR A 109 -33.46 14.88 16.31
C TYR A 109 -33.65 14.13 15.00
N SER A 110 -32.78 14.39 14.05
CA SER A 110 -32.61 13.58 12.83
C SER A 110 -31.13 13.49 12.47
N VAL A 111 -30.71 12.31 12.02
CA VAL A 111 -29.35 12.03 11.54
C VAL A 111 -29.44 11.83 10.02
N THR A 112 -28.77 12.66 9.25
CA THR A 112 -28.73 12.55 7.80
C THR A 112 -27.29 12.31 7.35
N PRO A 113 -26.96 11.12 6.83
CA PRO A 113 -25.62 10.86 6.31
C PRO A 113 -25.37 11.72 5.07
N LEU A 114 -24.25 12.44 5.05
CA LEU A 114 -23.79 13.22 3.91
C LEU A 114 -22.82 12.40 3.06
N LYS A 115 -21.84 11.75 3.71
CA LYS A 115 -20.85 10.91 3.05
C LYS A 115 -20.28 9.89 4.04
N ILE A 116 -20.28 8.63 3.65
CA ILE A 116 -19.64 7.54 4.39
C ILE A 116 -18.32 7.22 3.68
N TYR A 117 -17.27 7.02 4.45
CA TYR A 117 -15.95 6.67 3.97
C TYR A 117 -15.62 5.23 4.31
N HIS A 118 -15.22 4.48 3.29
CA HIS A 118 -14.77 3.10 3.43
C HIS A 118 -13.25 3.00 3.36
N LEU A 119 -12.71 1.93 3.90
CA LEU A 119 -11.26 1.68 3.92
C LEU A 119 -10.64 1.66 2.51
N SER A 120 -11.40 1.22 1.50
CA SER A 120 -10.99 1.16 0.09
C SER A 120 -11.14 2.47 -0.69
N ASP A 121 -11.72 3.52 -0.09
CA ASP A 121 -12.04 4.75 -0.81
C ASP A 121 -10.79 5.60 -1.11
N LEU A 122 -10.98 6.58 -2.00
CA LEU A 122 -9.94 7.52 -2.44
C LEU A 122 -8.70 6.81 -3.01
N ASP A 123 -8.92 5.80 -3.86
CA ASP A 123 -7.85 4.98 -4.44
C ASP A 123 -6.98 4.29 -3.39
N GLY A 124 -7.56 3.92 -2.23
CA GLY A 124 -6.88 3.28 -1.12
C GLY A 124 -6.08 4.22 -0.21
N LYS A 125 -6.22 5.55 -0.35
CA LYS A 125 -5.51 6.52 0.51
C LYS A 125 -5.88 6.40 1.98
N ILE A 126 -7.14 6.08 2.28
CA ILE A 126 -7.60 5.90 3.67
C ILE A 126 -6.88 4.72 4.31
N PHE A 127 -6.87 3.58 3.62
CA PHE A 127 -6.13 2.38 4.03
C PHE A 127 -4.65 2.70 4.28
N LEU A 128 -4.03 3.37 3.32
CA LEU A 128 -2.62 3.72 3.41
C LEU A 128 -2.31 4.67 4.57
N SER A 129 -3.17 5.67 4.81
CA SER A 129 -2.97 6.62 5.91
C SER A 129 -3.02 5.93 7.28
N GLN A 130 -3.90 4.95 7.46
CA GLN A 130 -3.96 4.15 8.68
C GLN A 130 -2.69 3.32 8.86
N ILE A 131 -2.21 2.65 7.80
CA ILE A 131 -0.95 1.89 7.82
C ILE A 131 0.24 2.79 8.22
N ILE A 132 0.38 3.93 7.54
CA ILE A 132 1.47 4.87 7.81
C ILE A 132 1.42 5.36 9.26
N ASN A 133 0.22 5.67 9.77
CA ASN A 133 0.06 6.09 11.15
C ASN A 133 0.40 4.95 12.12
N ALA A 134 -0.08 3.73 11.88
CA ALA A 134 0.26 2.57 12.71
C ALA A 134 1.78 2.33 12.74
N MET A 135 2.43 2.34 11.58
CA MET A 135 3.87 2.13 11.47
C MET A 135 4.70 3.24 12.14
N LYS A 136 4.25 4.51 12.10
CA LYS A 136 4.91 5.60 12.84
C LYS A 136 4.95 5.37 14.34
N TYR A 137 3.90 4.76 14.90
CA TYR A 137 3.85 4.45 16.34
C TYR A 137 4.64 3.19 16.72
N GLN A 138 4.79 2.26 15.79
CA GLN A 138 5.55 1.01 15.98
C GLN A 138 7.04 1.18 15.67
N ALA A 139 7.44 2.28 15.04
CA ALA A 139 8.82 2.54 14.64
C ALA A 139 9.75 2.56 15.86
N THR A 140 10.55 1.52 16.00
CA THR A 140 11.63 1.36 16.97
C THR A 140 13.00 1.57 16.31
N GLY A 141 14.11 1.41 17.05
CA GLY A 141 15.47 1.55 16.50
C GLY A 141 15.76 0.65 15.29
N ASP A 142 15.19 -0.56 15.27
CA ASP A 142 15.35 -1.52 14.15
C ASP A 142 14.73 -1.03 12.85
N THR A 143 13.73 -0.13 12.94
CA THR A 143 13.11 0.49 11.76
C THR A 143 14.02 1.48 11.05
N LEU A 144 14.93 2.13 11.78
CA LEU A 144 15.91 3.03 11.18
C LEU A 144 16.89 2.25 10.30
N ASP A 145 17.37 1.08 10.77
CA ASP A 145 18.27 0.22 9.99
C ASP A 145 17.57 -0.34 8.75
N PHE A 146 16.28 -0.68 8.86
CA PHE A 146 15.46 -1.07 7.71
C PHE A 146 15.28 0.08 6.72
N LEU A 147 14.98 1.30 7.17
CA LEU A 147 14.86 2.48 6.32
C LEU A 147 16.18 2.84 5.61
N LEU A 148 17.31 2.67 6.28
CA LEU A 148 18.63 2.84 5.69
C LEU A 148 18.91 1.77 4.63
N SER A 149 18.46 0.53 4.85
CA SER A 149 18.57 -0.55 3.87
C SER A 149 17.75 -0.26 2.61
N ILE A 150 16.57 0.35 2.74
CA ILE A 150 15.73 0.78 1.60
C ILE A 150 16.40 1.91 0.82
N GLY A 151 17.05 2.86 1.47
CA GLY A 151 17.85 3.90 0.79
C GLY A 151 18.91 3.30 -0.11
N ASN A 152 19.61 2.27 0.37
CA ASN A 152 20.59 1.53 -0.44
C ASN A 152 19.92 0.78 -1.60
N LEU A 153 18.68 0.27 -1.42
CA LEU A 153 17.91 -0.37 -2.49
C LEU A 153 17.48 0.63 -3.57
N GLU A 154 17.18 1.87 -3.20
CA GLU A 154 16.86 2.93 -4.17
C GLU A 154 18.04 3.24 -5.09
N ASP A 155 19.26 3.33 -4.55
CA ASP A 155 20.47 3.57 -5.32
C ASP A 155 20.77 2.40 -6.27
N ILE A 156 20.60 1.15 -5.81
CA ILE A 156 20.72 -0.06 -6.65
C ILE A 156 19.67 -0.05 -7.77
N SER A 157 18.44 0.37 -7.47
CA SER A 157 17.36 0.47 -8.45
C SER A 157 17.67 1.47 -9.56
N LYS A 158 18.28 2.61 -9.24
CA LYS A 158 18.71 3.61 -10.22
C LYS A 158 19.85 3.07 -11.09
N ASP A 159 20.86 2.45 -10.48
CA ASP A 159 21.97 1.82 -11.22
C ASP A 159 21.47 0.72 -12.16
N TYR A 160 20.46 -0.07 -11.75
CA TYR A 160 19.83 -1.07 -12.62
C TYR A 160 19.05 -0.44 -13.78
N ALA A 161 18.30 0.63 -13.54
CA ALA A 161 17.54 1.33 -14.58
C ALA A 161 18.48 1.88 -15.66
N ASP A 162 19.63 2.41 -15.25
CA ASP A 162 20.68 2.90 -16.16
C ASP A 162 21.29 1.75 -16.98
N ILE A 163 21.53 0.57 -16.38
CA ILE A 163 22.08 -0.59 -17.07
C ILE A 163 21.02 -1.23 -17.99
N SER A 164 19.77 -1.31 -17.59
CA SER A 164 18.69 -1.91 -18.39
C SER A 164 18.27 -1.05 -19.58
N ALA A 165 18.57 0.25 -19.56
CA ALA A 165 18.35 1.17 -20.67
C ALA A 165 19.33 0.94 -21.83
N VAL A 166 20.40 0.15 -21.63
CA VAL A 166 21.32 -0.28 -22.70
C VAL A 166 20.65 -1.40 -23.51
N SER A 167 19.81 -0.99 -24.44
CA SER A 167 19.21 -1.87 -25.44
C SER A 167 20.29 -2.31 -26.45
N PRO A 168 20.21 -3.54 -27.02
CA PRO A 168 21.14 -3.99 -28.06
C PRO A 168 21.18 -3.10 -29.31
N ASP A 169 20.16 -2.26 -29.48
CA ASP A 169 20.04 -1.32 -30.60
C ASP A 169 20.69 0.06 -30.35
N SER A 170 21.09 0.36 -29.11
CA SER A 170 21.82 1.59 -28.80
C SER A 170 23.33 1.32 -28.93
N THR A 171 23.91 1.81 -29.98
CA THR A 171 25.38 1.84 -30.20
C THR A 171 26.09 2.80 -29.24
N GLU A 172 25.39 3.41 -28.29
CA GLU A 172 25.93 4.27 -27.26
C GLU A 172 25.94 3.55 -25.91
N VAL A 173 27.08 2.99 -25.56
CA VAL A 173 27.41 2.58 -24.20
C VAL A 173 27.52 3.86 -23.36
N PRO A 174 26.93 3.94 -22.16
CA PRO A 174 27.06 5.14 -21.32
C PRO A 174 28.54 5.49 -21.12
N ASP A 175 28.88 6.77 -21.26
CA ASP A 175 30.26 7.32 -21.14
C ASP A 175 30.94 6.98 -19.79
N LYS A 176 30.26 6.38 -18.86
CA LYS A 176 30.78 5.91 -17.56
C LYS A 176 31.72 4.72 -17.69
N TYR A 177 31.70 4.02 -18.81
CA TYR A 177 32.59 2.91 -19.13
C TYR A 177 33.38 3.29 -20.37
N ASP A 178 34.57 3.83 -20.17
CA ASP A 178 35.50 4.22 -21.25
C ASP A 178 35.94 2.96 -22.04
N LEU A 179 35.21 2.65 -23.10
CA LEU A 179 35.49 1.56 -24.03
C LEU A 179 36.56 1.93 -25.07
N SER A 180 36.97 3.21 -25.16
CA SER A 180 37.96 3.68 -26.13
C SER A 180 39.39 3.23 -25.83
N SER A 181 39.66 2.80 -24.57
CA SER A 181 40.96 2.27 -24.15
C SER A 181 41.25 0.83 -24.57
N PHE A 182 40.27 0.17 -25.22
CA PHE A 182 40.33 -1.26 -25.53
C PHE A 182 40.55 -1.58 -27.01
N SER A 183 41.12 -0.67 -27.76
CA SER A 183 41.55 -0.98 -29.12
C SER A 183 42.95 -1.61 -29.11
N SER A 184 42.98 -2.82 -29.63
CA SER A 184 44.13 -3.49 -30.21
C SER A 184 45.33 -3.83 -29.33
N ASP A 185 45.20 -4.94 -28.56
CA ASP A 185 46.35 -5.79 -28.34
C ASP A 185 46.11 -7.16 -29.00
N PRO A 186 47.08 -7.72 -29.71
CA PRO A 186 46.92 -9.05 -30.37
C PRO A 186 46.86 -10.14 -29.31
N VAL A 187 45.74 -10.87 -29.30
CA VAL A 187 45.58 -12.06 -28.51
C VAL A 187 46.58 -13.12 -28.98
N SER A 188 47.45 -13.55 -28.08
CA SER A 188 48.34 -14.72 -28.32
C SER A 188 47.48 -15.98 -28.49
N ASP A 189 47.74 -16.72 -29.57
CA ASP A 189 47.09 -17.96 -29.94
C ASP A 189 47.06 -18.96 -28.76
N SER A 190 45.88 -19.18 -28.18
CA SER A 190 45.56 -20.38 -27.45
C SER A 190 44.70 -21.27 -28.37
N GLU A 191 45.26 -22.38 -28.79
CA GLU A 191 44.68 -23.38 -29.69
C GLU A 191 43.36 -23.93 -29.13
N LEU A 192 42.24 -23.50 -29.70
CA LEU A 192 40.97 -24.23 -29.64
C LEU A 192 40.80 -24.95 -30.97
N ASP A 193 40.64 -26.27 -30.95
CA ASP A 193 40.39 -27.11 -32.14
C ASP A 193 39.10 -26.64 -32.85
N GLU A 194 39.17 -26.43 -34.18
CA GLU A 194 38.04 -25.94 -35.02
C GLU A 194 36.79 -26.83 -34.96
N ASP A 195 36.94 -28.14 -34.80
CA ASP A 195 35.84 -29.11 -34.67
C ASP A 195 35.11 -28.99 -33.34
N SER A 196 35.81 -28.66 -32.26
CA SER A 196 35.24 -28.38 -30.92
C SER A 196 34.45 -27.08 -30.90
N ALA A 197 34.91 -26.05 -31.61
CA ALA A 197 34.25 -24.75 -31.68
C ALA A 197 32.92 -24.81 -32.46
N THR A 198 32.83 -25.59 -33.51
CA THR A 198 31.61 -25.75 -34.32
C THR A 198 30.54 -26.54 -33.58
N SER A 199 30.91 -27.64 -32.92
CA SER A 199 30.00 -28.41 -32.05
C SER A 199 29.48 -27.61 -30.85
N MET A 200 30.34 -26.78 -30.27
CA MET A 200 30.01 -25.89 -29.16
C MET A 200 29.04 -24.78 -29.57
N LYS A 201 29.18 -24.24 -30.81
CA LYS A 201 28.28 -23.23 -31.39
C LYS A 201 26.85 -23.75 -31.51
N ASP A 202 26.62 -24.89 -32.13
CA ASP A 202 25.28 -25.43 -32.38
C ASP A 202 24.60 -25.83 -31.06
N SER A 203 25.36 -26.32 -30.10
CA SER A 203 24.90 -26.63 -28.76
C SER A 203 24.60 -25.38 -27.93
N LEU A 204 25.40 -24.30 -28.04
CA LEU A 204 25.14 -23.01 -27.37
C LEU A 204 23.87 -22.38 -27.87
N PHE A 205 23.68 -22.21 -29.18
CA PHE A 205 22.48 -21.59 -29.73
C PHE A 205 21.20 -22.40 -29.44
N SER A 206 21.27 -23.73 -29.45
CA SER A 206 20.10 -24.55 -29.07
C SER A 206 19.75 -24.39 -27.59
N LYS A 207 20.73 -24.37 -26.69
CA LYS A 207 20.51 -24.16 -25.24
C LYS A 207 20.06 -22.74 -24.92
N ILE A 208 20.60 -21.73 -25.59
CA ILE A 208 20.12 -20.34 -25.48
C ILE A 208 18.64 -20.28 -25.81
N LYS A 209 18.22 -20.89 -26.90
CA LYS A 209 16.83 -20.96 -27.33
C LYS A 209 15.97 -21.72 -26.30
N GLU A 210 16.47 -22.82 -25.77
CA GLU A 210 15.79 -23.61 -24.74
C GLU A 210 15.67 -22.85 -23.43
N PHE A 211 16.69 -22.13 -22.97
CA PHE A 211 16.65 -21.27 -21.79
C PHE A 211 15.70 -20.08 -21.94
N MET A 212 15.64 -19.44 -23.11
CA MET A 212 14.76 -18.31 -23.37
C MET A 212 13.28 -18.72 -23.49
N VAL A 213 13.00 -19.95 -23.92
CA VAL A 213 11.63 -20.45 -24.17
C VAL A 213 11.05 -21.20 -22.96
N ASN A 214 11.86 -21.92 -22.19
CA ASN A 214 11.43 -22.80 -21.11
C ASN A 214 11.78 -22.26 -19.71
N SER A 215 11.37 -21.04 -19.39
CA SER A 215 11.45 -20.55 -18.00
C SER A 215 10.36 -21.20 -17.15
N SER A 216 10.50 -22.50 -16.84
CA SER A 216 9.65 -23.19 -15.87
C SER A 216 10.28 -23.16 -14.48
N LEU A 217 9.47 -23.29 -13.43
CA LEU A 217 9.95 -23.38 -12.03
C LEU A 217 10.99 -24.49 -11.83
N LEU A 218 10.93 -25.56 -12.67
CA LEU A 218 11.91 -26.66 -12.72
C LEU A 218 13.35 -26.21 -12.94
N LEU A 219 13.57 -25.04 -13.52
CA LEU A 219 14.91 -24.49 -13.72
C LEU A 219 15.52 -23.97 -12.41
N TYR A 220 14.71 -23.53 -11.46
CA TYR A 220 15.14 -22.80 -10.26
C TYR A 220 15.02 -23.62 -8.98
N VAL A 221 14.06 -24.54 -8.91
CA VAL A 221 13.73 -25.31 -7.70
C VAL A 221 14.03 -26.77 -7.90
N GLU A 222 14.66 -27.40 -6.91
CA GLU A 222 15.03 -28.83 -6.98
C GLU A 222 13.80 -29.73 -6.89
N ASN A 223 12.85 -29.39 -5.99
CA ASN A 223 11.63 -30.16 -5.75
C ASN A 223 10.40 -29.30 -6.03
N PRO A 224 9.84 -29.33 -7.24
CA PRO A 224 8.64 -28.54 -7.56
C PRO A 224 7.40 -28.98 -6.76
N ASP A 225 7.37 -30.20 -6.25
CA ASP A 225 6.25 -30.70 -5.42
C ASP A 225 6.16 -30.03 -4.03
N GLU A 226 7.23 -29.34 -3.61
CA GLU A 226 7.26 -28.54 -2.38
C GLU A 226 6.70 -27.11 -2.57
N ILE A 227 6.39 -26.73 -3.82
CA ILE A 227 5.86 -25.41 -4.14
C ILE A 227 4.34 -25.44 -3.94
N SER A 228 3.83 -24.48 -3.17
CA SER A 228 2.39 -24.28 -3.05
C SER A 228 1.77 -23.92 -4.39
N SER A 229 0.67 -24.58 -4.72
CA SER A 229 -0.19 -24.25 -5.85
C SER A 229 -1.54 -23.66 -5.40
N ASN A 230 -1.61 -23.16 -4.17
CA ASN A 230 -2.83 -22.56 -3.64
C ASN A 230 -3.31 -21.40 -4.50
N GLU A 231 -4.63 -21.31 -4.64
CA GLU A 231 -5.27 -20.26 -5.41
C GLU A 231 -6.05 -19.29 -4.51
N ILE A 232 -6.03 -18.01 -4.89
CA ILE A 232 -6.89 -17.02 -4.25
C ILE A 232 -8.30 -17.08 -4.84
N ASN A 233 -9.31 -17.04 -3.98
CA ASN A 233 -10.68 -16.92 -4.45
C ASN A 233 -10.92 -15.53 -5.07
N SER A 234 -10.82 -15.44 -6.38
CA SER A 234 -10.87 -14.19 -7.14
C SER A 234 -12.24 -13.49 -7.16
N LYS A 235 -13.29 -14.13 -6.60
CA LYS A 235 -14.64 -13.54 -6.56
C LYS A 235 -14.69 -12.50 -5.43
N GLN A 236 -15.06 -11.27 -5.78
CA GLN A 236 -15.30 -10.16 -4.84
C GLN A 236 -14.04 -9.59 -4.16
N LEU A 237 -12.87 -9.78 -4.74
CA LEU A 237 -11.65 -9.12 -4.26
C LEU A 237 -11.71 -7.59 -4.49
N PRO A 238 -11.19 -6.77 -3.56
CA PRO A 238 -11.08 -5.33 -3.72
C PRO A 238 -10.46 -4.91 -5.06
N SER A 239 -9.35 -5.51 -5.47
CA SER A 239 -8.67 -5.22 -6.75
C SER A 239 -9.50 -5.52 -8.00
N LYS A 240 -10.50 -6.39 -7.91
CA LYS A 240 -11.35 -6.81 -9.04
C LYS A 240 -12.72 -6.12 -9.05
N THR A 241 -13.20 -5.65 -7.89
CA THR A 241 -14.55 -5.08 -7.72
C THR A 241 -14.59 -3.57 -7.81
N VAL A 242 -13.48 -2.90 -7.54
CA VAL A 242 -13.37 -1.47 -7.76
C VAL A 242 -13.23 -1.24 -9.26
N SER A 243 -14.23 -0.56 -9.88
CA SER A 243 -14.15 -0.15 -11.26
C SER A 243 -13.03 0.89 -11.38
N TYR A 244 -11.83 0.42 -11.70
CA TYR A 244 -10.77 1.32 -12.11
C TYR A 244 -11.22 2.04 -13.37
N ASN A 245 -11.43 3.33 -13.30
CA ASN A 245 -11.39 4.18 -14.47
C ASN A 245 -9.92 4.16 -14.94
N HIS A 246 -9.56 3.18 -15.76
CA HIS A 246 -8.25 3.05 -16.40
C HIS A 246 -7.80 4.28 -17.20
N HIS A 247 -8.64 5.31 -17.29
CA HIS A 247 -8.37 6.57 -17.98
C HIS A 247 -7.86 7.71 -17.09
N HIS A 248 -7.81 7.56 -15.77
CA HIS A 248 -7.00 8.42 -14.94
C HIS A 248 -5.63 7.77 -14.75
N SER A 249 -4.88 7.73 -15.85
CA SER A 249 -3.45 7.72 -15.86
C SER A 249 -2.93 8.58 -14.71
N LEU A 250 -2.20 7.95 -13.76
CA LEU A 250 -1.17 8.62 -12.99
C LEU A 250 -1.59 9.84 -12.13
N SER A 251 -2.78 9.87 -11.53
CA SER A 251 -2.80 10.41 -10.19
C SER A 251 -2.19 9.36 -9.27
N SER A 252 -0.91 9.07 -9.53
CA SER A 252 -0.06 8.31 -8.65
C SER A 252 -0.34 8.81 -7.24
N LEU A 253 -0.69 7.88 -6.36
CA LEU A 253 -0.49 8.09 -4.93
C LEU A 253 0.93 8.66 -4.83
N SER A 254 1.07 9.98 -4.65
CA SER A 254 2.37 10.61 -4.52
C SER A 254 2.87 10.33 -3.11
N TYR A 255 3.42 9.14 -2.94
CA TYR A 255 4.09 8.77 -1.69
C TYR A 255 5.34 9.64 -1.54
N THR A 256 5.52 10.21 -0.39
CA THR A 256 6.84 10.66 0.03
C THR A 256 7.75 9.45 0.23
N THR A 257 9.06 9.62 0.12
CA THR A 257 10.03 8.51 0.32
C THR A 257 9.83 7.85 1.68
N SER A 258 9.52 8.62 2.72
CA SER A 258 9.25 8.09 4.06
C SER A 258 7.95 7.26 4.13
N GLU A 259 6.89 7.65 3.43
CA GLU A 259 5.64 6.90 3.38
C GLU A 259 5.81 5.59 2.62
N LYS A 260 6.56 5.60 1.52
CA LYS A 260 6.95 4.38 0.80
C LYS A 260 7.68 3.39 1.73
N ALA A 261 8.66 3.90 2.46
CA ALA A 261 9.44 3.09 3.39
C ALA A 261 8.59 2.49 4.50
N LEU A 262 7.68 3.27 5.11
CA LEU A 262 6.76 2.77 6.13
C LEU A 262 5.78 1.72 5.59
N PHE A 263 5.31 1.89 4.36
CA PHE A 263 4.45 0.90 3.73
C PHE A 263 5.20 -0.40 3.42
N LEU A 264 6.45 -0.33 2.93
CA LEU A 264 7.28 -1.52 2.73
C LEU A 264 7.60 -2.23 4.05
N LEU A 265 7.84 -1.47 5.12
CA LEU A 265 8.01 -2.03 6.46
C LEU A 265 6.76 -2.81 6.88
N TYR A 266 5.58 -2.23 6.67
CA TYR A 266 4.31 -2.92 6.93
C TYR A 266 4.19 -4.22 6.13
N LEU A 267 4.52 -4.19 4.82
CA LEU A 267 4.51 -5.39 4.00
C LEU A 267 5.50 -6.45 4.49
N ASN A 268 6.68 -6.04 4.94
CA ASN A 268 7.70 -6.93 5.47
C ASN A 268 7.26 -7.63 6.77
N ASP A 269 6.55 -6.91 7.65
CA ASP A 269 6.22 -7.39 8.99
C ASP A 269 4.94 -8.23 9.03
N TYR A 270 3.96 -7.87 8.17
CA TYR A 270 2.63 -8.49 8.21
C TYR A 270 2.42 -9.60 7.18
N PHE A 271 3.21 -9.65 6.10
CA PHE A 271 3.01 -10.61 5.01
C PHE A 271 4.19 -11.56 4.81
N SER A 272 3.85 -12.80 4.46
CA SER A 272 4.83 -13.85 4.21
C SER A 272 5.28 -13.88 2.76
N CYS A 273 6.52 -14.36 2.53
CA CYS A 273 7.06 -14.66 1.21
C CYS A 273 7.55 -16.13 1.15
N TYR A 274 7.94 -16.58 -0.03
CA TYR A 274 8.40 -17.95 -0.27
C TYR A 274 9.48 -18.42 0.71
N THR A 275 10.45 -17.56 1.06
CA THR A 275 11.55 -17.93 1.96
C THR A 275 11.19 -17.97 3.43
N ASP A 276 10.03 -17.42 3.83
CA ASP A 276 9.57 -17.44 5.24
C ASP A 276 9.07 -18.83 5.67
N LYS A 277 8.87 -19.77 4.71
CA LYS A 277 8.43 -21.16 4.93
C LYS A 277 7.20 -21.31 5.83
N LYS A 278 6.30 -20.33 5.78
CA LYS A 278 5.03 -20.38 6.49
C LYS A 278 4.01 -21.07 5.59
N GLU A 279 3.61 -22.28 5.95
CA GLU A 279 2.53 -22.97 5.26
C GLU A 279 1.20 -22.65 5.91
N LYS A 280 0.23 -22.23 5.11
CA LYS A 280 -1.15 -22.04 5.50
C LYS A 280 -2.00 -23.19 4.97
N GLU A 281 -2.89 -23.72 5.78
CA GLU A 281 -3.81 -24.76 5.34
C GLU A 281 -4.78 -24.26 4.26
N GLN A 282 -5.10 -22.95 4.28
CA GLN A 282 -5.99 -22.32 3.31
C GLN A 282 -5.48 -20.93 2.94
N GLY A 283 -5.69 -20.56 1.68
CA GLY A 283 -5.29 -19.25 1.14
C GLY A 283 -3.90 -19.24 0.53
N ILE A 284 -3.43 -18.07 0.17
CA ILE A 284 -2.13 -17.83 -0.48
C ILE A 284 -1.00 -17.95 0.55
N ASN A 285 0.04 -18.72 0.23
CA ASN A 285 1.25 -18.85 1.05
C ASN A 285 2.29 -17.77 0.72
N TYR A 286 2.39 -17.41 -0.58
CA TYR A 286 3.35 -16.41 -1.07
C TYR A 286 2.66 -15.06 -1.23
N GLU A 287 2.35 -14.43 -0.08
CA GLU A 287 1.52 -13.21 -0.03
C GLU A 287 2.19 -12.01 -0.68
N MET A 288 3.49 -11.81 -0.41
CA MET A 288 4.23 -10.68 -0.98
C MET A 288 4.39 -10.81 -2.50
N GLU A 289 4.55 -12.02 -3.01
CA GLU A 289 4.60 -12.33 -4.45
C GLU A 289 3.26 -12.07 -5.12
N TYR A 290 2.14 -12.40 -4.44
CA TYR A 290 0.81 -12.02 -4.91
C TYR A 290 0.62 -10.50 -4.93
N ILE A 291 1.00 -9.81 -3.86
CA ILE A 291 0.92 -8.34 -3.78
C ILE A 291 1.68 -7.71 -4.95
N LEU A 292 2.86 -8.23 -5.29
CA LEU A 292 3.64 -7.75 -6.43
C LEU A 292 2.97 -8.03 -7.78
N ASN A 293 2.51 -9.27 -8.01
CA ASN A 293 2.13 -9.74 -9.36
C ASN A 293 0.63 -9.83 -9.60
N GLY A 294 -0.20 -10.16 -8.58
CA GLY A 294 -1.65 -10.25 -8.65
C GLY A 294 -2.19 -11.39 -9.51
N LEU A 295 -1.43 -12.49 -9.66
CA LEU A 295 -1.87 -13.69 -10.36
C LEU A 295 -2.68 -14.60 -9.42
N SER A 296 -3.45 -15.54 -9.99
CA SER A 296 -4.42 -16.33 -9.21
C SER A 296 -3.80 -17.39 -8.30
N SER A 297 -2.61 -17.88 -8.60
CA SER A 297 -1.98 -18.98 -7.87
C SER A 297 -0.58 -18.64 -7.35
N ASP A 298 -0.17 -19.33 -6.30
CA ASP A 298 1.14 -19.18 -5.66
C ASP A 298 2.31 -19.46 -6.61
N ASP A 299 2.24 -20.55 -7.36
CA ASP A 299 3.27 -20.96 -8.31
C ASP A 299 3.47 -19.92 -9.42
N ALA A 300 2.38 -19.37 -9.97
CA ALA A 300 2.45 -18.34 -11.01
C ALA A 300 3.04 -17.01 -10.47
N ASN A 301 2.67 -16.61 -9.26
CA ASN A 301 3.22 -15.42 -8.61
C ASN A 301 4.72 -15.59 -8.31
N LEU A 302 5.10 -16.74 -7.77
CA LEU A 302 6.49 -17.08 -7.51
C LEU A 302 7.34 -17.07 -8.79
N LEU A 303 6.88 -17.75 -9.85
CA LEU A 303 7.59 -17.81 -11.14
C LEU A 303 7.84 -16.42 -11.71
N LYS A 304 6.82 -15.55 -11.69
CA LYS A 304 6.94 -14.19 -12.21
C LYS A 304 7.90 -13.34 -11.38
N THR A 305 7.89 -13.50 -10.06
CA THR A 305 8.84 -12.84 -9.17
C THR A 305 10.28 -13.30 -9.44
N ILE A 306 10.49 -14.61 -9.56
CA ILE A 306 11.77 -15.21 -9.93
C ILE A 306 12.30 -14.64 -11.24
N GLN A 307 11.46 -14.59 -12.28
CA GLN A 307 11.83 -14.01 -13.58
C GLN A 307 12.26 -12.54 -13.45
N SER A 308 11.55 -11.76 -12.64
CA SER A 308 11.91 -10.35 -12.40
C SER A 308 13.27 -10.22 -11.70
N ILE A 309 13.53 -11.02 -10.66
CA ILE A 309 14.82 -11.05 -9.97
C ILE A 309 15.93 -11.50 -10.93
N GLN A 310 15.67 -12.51 -11.75
CA GLN A 310 16.63 -13.01 -12.74
C GLN A 310 16.99 -11.93 -13.77
N HIS A 311 16.04 -11.14 -14.26
CA HIS A 311 16.34 -10.03 -15.17
C HIS A 311 17.28 -9.01 -14.52
N ILE A 312 17.03 -8.65 -13.26
CA ILE A 312 17.92 -7.75 -12.49
C ILE A 312 19.32 -8.38 -12.40
N ARG A 313 19.40 -9.64 -11.98
CA ARG A 313 20.68 -10.35 -11.82
C ARG A 313 21.42 -10.50 -13.15
N THR A 314 20.71 -10.79 -14.24
CA THR A 314 21.31 -10.87 -15.58
C THR A 314 21.97 -9.54 -15.99
N GLY A 315 21.29 -8.41 -15.76
CA GLY A 315 21.86 -7.09 -16.04
C GLY A 315 23.13 -6.80 -15.23
N LEU A 316 23.10 -7.05 -13.92
CA LEU A 316 24.26 -6.86 -13.03
C LEU A 316 25.43 -7.79 -13.38
N ASN A 317 25.14 -9.05 -13.68
CA ASN A 317 26.15 -10.03 -14.11
C ASN A 317 26.76 -9.69 -15.47
N LEU A 318 25.96 -9.16 -16.40
CA LEU A 318 26.44 -8.68 -17.70
C LEU A 318 27.38 -7.48 -17.53
N ALA A 319 27.04 -6.53 -16.66
CA ALA A 319 27.92 -5.40 -16.35
C ALA A 319 29.27 -5.86 -15.77
N TYR A 320 29.26 -6.87 -14.89
CA TYR A 320 30.49 -7.47 -14.40
C TYR A 320 31.31 -8.12 -15.53
N LEU A 321 30.69 -8.92 -16.43
CA LEU A 321 31.39 -9.55 -17.55
C LEU A 321 32.04 -8.51 -18.50
N TYR A 322 31.37 -7.35 -18.68
CA TYR A 322 31.96 -6.25 -19.45
C TYR A 322 33.12 -5.57 -18.73
N SER A 323 33.15 -5.55 -17.41
CA SER A 323 34.26 -5.02 -16.62
C SER A 323 35.47 -5.96 -16.54
N ASP A 324 35.26 -7.28 -16.66
CA ASP A 324 36.33 -8.30 -16.58
C ASP A 324 36.97 -8.55 -17.96
N PHE A 325 38.18 -8.02 -18.15
CA PHE A 325 38.94 -8.15 -19.41
C PHE A 325 39.15 -9.60 -19.79
N SER A 326 39.51 -10.49 -18.84
CA SER A 326 39.78 -11.89 -19.12
C SER A 326 38.56 -12.63 -19.68
N LYS A 327 37.39 -12.41 -19.03
CA LYS A 327 36.13 -13.04 -19.46
C LYS A 327 35.65 -12.51 -20.80
N ARG A 328 35.85 -11.22 -21.09
CA ARG A 328 35.56 -10.63 -22.41
C ARG A 328 36.47 -11.26 -23.51
N CYS A 329 37.75 -11.42 -23.22
CA CYS A 329 38.68 -12.05 -24.18
C CYS A 329 38.27 -13.51 -24.46
N GLN A 330 37.90 -14.29 -23.44
CA GLN A 330 37.40 -15.66 -23.63
C GLN A 330 36.14 -15.68 -24.53
N ALA A 331 35.17 -14.79 -24.28
CA ALA A 331 33.99 -14.70 -25.12
C ALA A 331 34.30 -14.24 -26.56
N LYS A 332 35.26 -13.31 -26.74
CA LYS A 332 35.68 -12.83 -28.06
C LYS A 332 36.38 -13.91 -28.83
N THR A 333 37.25 -14.72 -28.20
CA THR A 333 37.95 -15.86 -28.84
C THR A 333 36.95 -16.90 -29.31
N LEU A 334 35.97 -17.25 -28.49
CA LEU A 334 34.89 -18.17 -28.84
C LEU A 334 34.02 -17.60 -29.99
N ALA A 335 33.69 -16.32 -29.95
CA ALA A 335 32.94 -15.65 -31.01
C ALA A 335 33.69 -15.64 -32.35
N ALA A 336 34.98 -15.34 -32.33
CA ALA A 336 35.84 -15.36 -33.52
C ALA A 336 35.94 -16.78 -34.13
N ALA A 337 36.11 -17.82 -33.30
CA ALA A 337 36.10 -19.21 -33.74
C ALA A 337 34.75 -19.59 -34.35
N ALA A 338 33.63 -19.23 -33.69
CA ALA A 338 32.29 -19.53 -34.17
C ALA A 338 31.91 -18.82 -35.48
N THR A 339 32.53 -17.69 -35.80
CA THR A 339 32.27 -16.89 -37.01
C THR A 339 33.35 -16.97 -38.06
N SER A 340 34.37 -17.79 -37.88
CA SER A 340 35.57 -17.92 -38.74
C SER A 340 35.25 -18.18 -40.23
N MET A 341 34.15 -18.85 -40.53
CA MET A 341 33.69 -19.12 -41.89
C MET A 341 32.99 -17.93 -42.60
N ILE A 342 32.65 -16.89 -41.87
CA ILE A 342 31.90 -15.75 -42.40
C ILE A 342 32.73 -14.47 -42.16
N PRO A 343 33.39 -13.93 -43.17
CA PRO A 343 34.33 -12.80 -43.00
C PRO A 343 33.58 -11.46 -42.86
N VAL A 344 32.74 -11.32 -41.81
CA VAL A 344 32.03 -10.10 -41.50
C VAL A 344 32.44 -9.64 -40.07
N PRO A 345 33.27 -8.62 -39.90
CA PRO A 345 33.75 -8.18 -38.58
C PRO A 345 32.65 -7.92 -37.57
N PHE A 346 31.55 -7.34 -37.98
CA PHE A 346 30.37 -7.09 -37.15
C PHE A 346 29.80 -8.38 -36.52
N LEU A 347 29.91 -9.51 -37.20
CA LEU A 347 29.36 -10.78 -36.71
C LEU A 347 30.09 -11.29 -35.46
N VAL A 348 31.38 -11.03 -35.34
CA VAL A 348 32.19 -11.40 -34.16
C VAL A 348 31.70 -10.64 -32.93
N GLU A 349 31.48 -9.33 -33.03
CA GLU A 349 31.03 -8.50 -31.91
C GLU A 349 29.62 -8.86 -31.47
N PHE A 350 28.70 -9.07 -32.43
CA PHE A 350 27.36 -9.53 -32.14
C PHE A 350 27.35 -10.90 -31.43
N THR A 351 28.17 -11.85 -31.93
CA THR A 351 28.29 -13.20 -31.33
C THR A 351 28.92 -13.14 -29.95
N GLN A 352 29.91 -12.27 -29.73
CA GLN A 352 30.48 -12.02 -28.41
C GLN A 352 29.43 -11.50 -27.43
N PHE A 353 28.62 -10.50 -27.83
CA PHE A 353 27.54 -10.01 -27.02
C PHE A 353 26.53 -11.10 -26.65
N ALA A 354 26.12 -11.94 -27.59
CA ALA A 354 25.22 -13.06 -27.37
C ALA A 354 25.80 -14.07 -26.36
N ILE A 355 27.09 -14.41 -26.48
CA ILE A 355 27.80 -15.32 -25.55
C ILE A 355 27.83 -14.71 -24.14
N LEU A 356 28.20 -13.42 -23.98
CA LEU A 356 28.24 -12.74 -22.69
C LEU A 356 26.85 -12.66 -22.06
N SER A 357 25.81 -12.38 -22.84
CA SER A 357 24.43 -12.32 -22.37
C SER A 357 23.95 -13.68 -21.84
N CYS A 358 24.28 -14.76 -22.54
CA CYS A 358 23.94 -16.11 -22.09
C CYS A 358 24.71 -16.55 -20.85
N TRP A 359 25.97 -16.15 -20.76
CA TRP A 359 26.79 -16.42 -19.59
C TRP A 359 26.27 -15.68 -18.37
N ALA A 360 25.91 -14.39 -18.53
CA ALA A 360 25.27 -13.59 -17.49
C ALA A 360 23.92 -14.17 -17.04
N TYR A 361 23.11 -14.64 -18.01
CA TYR A 361 21.82 -15.28 -17.74
C TYR A 361 21.98 -16.59 -16.95
N ALA A 362 22.91 -17.44 -17.36
CA ALA A 362 23.18 -18.71 -16.68
C ALA A 362 23.70 -18.50 -15.23
N GLU A 363 24.61 -17.54 -15.04
CA GLU A 363 25.04 -17.15 -13.69
C GLU A 363 23.87 -16.60 -12.86
N ALA A 364 22.95 -15.82 -13.47
CA ALA A 364 21.76 -15.31 -12.80
C ALA A 364 20.80 -16.43 -12.36
N VAL A 365 20.70 -17.55 -13.10
CA VAL A 365 19.94 -18.74 -12.67
C VAL A 365 20.55 -19.33 -11.40
N LEU A 366 21.89 -19.42 -11.31
CA LEU A 366 22.57 -19.89 -10.10
C LEU A 366 22.34 -18.95 -8.92
N ASP A 367 22.38 -17.63 -9.17
CA ASP A 367 22.09 -16.62 -8.16
C ASP A 367 20.68 -16.81 -7.59
N VAL A 368 19.67 -16.94 -8.46
CA VAL A 368 18.28 -17.15 -8.03
C VAL A 368 18.11 -18.45 -7.24
N ARG A 369 18.74 -19.54 -7.67
CA ARG A 369 18.71 -20.81 -6.91
C ARG A 369 19.23 -20.63 -5.49
N THR A 370 20.31 -19.88 -5.33
CA THR A 370 20.89 -19.58 -4.02
C THR A 370 19.97 -18.69 -3.19
N LEU A 371 19.35 -17.67 -3.81
CA LEU A 371 18.38 -16.80 -3.13
C LEU A 371 17.16 -17.58 -2.63
N LEU A 372 16.65 -18.54 -3.40
CA LEU A 372 15.50 -19.37 -3.01
C LEU A 372 15.79 -20.32 -1.85
N THR A 373 17.07 -20.61 -1.54
CA THR A 373 17.44 -21.34 -0.31
C THR A 373 17.51 -20.45 0.93
N GLY A 374 17.28 -19.12 0.80
CA GLY A 374 17.38 -18.15 1.87
C GLY A 374 18.76 -17.54 2.06
N GLU A 375 19.74 -17.92 1.24
CA GLU A 375 21.08 -17.37 1.26
C GLU A 375 21.14 -15.99 0.60
N THR A 376 22.25 -15.26 0.82
CA THR A 376 22.47 -13.92 0.26
C THR A 376 23.47 -13.93 -0.88
N ILE A 377 23.24 -13.09 -1.90
CA ILE A 377 24.09 -12.94 -3.07
C ILE A 377 24.60 -11.50 -3.16
N PRO A 378 25.91 -11.28 -3.46
CA PRO A 378 26.44 -9.91 -3.58
C PRO A 378 25.76 -9.19 -4.75
N VAL A 379 25.47 -7.91 -4.55
CA VAL A 379 24.85 -7.08 -5.60
C VAL A 379 25.72 -7.06 -6.84
N PHE A 380 26.97 -6.70 -6.67
CA PHE A 380 27.98 -6.73 -7.74
C PHE A 380 28.91 -7.93 -7.56
N LYS A 381 29.02 -8.75 -8.59
CA LYS A 381 29.94 -9.89 -8.63
C LYS A 381 31.39 -9.41 -8.69
N THR A 382 32.27 -10.25 -8.18
CA THR A 382 33.72 -10.12 -8.27
C THR A 382 34.32 -11.42 -8.80
N LYS A 383 35.61 -11.43 -9.10
CA LYS A 383 36.27 -12.66 -9.55
C LYS A 383 36.15 -13.83 -8.55
N SER A 384 36.11 -13.52 -7.23
CA SER A 384 35.97 -14.55 -6.16
C SER A 384 34.52 -15.02 -5.95
N THR A 385 33.53 -14.25 -6.37
CA THR A 385 32.10 -14.57 -6.20
C THR A 385 31.42 -15.05 -7.48
N TRP A 386 32.13 -15.00 -8.60
CA TRP A 386 31.67 -15.56 -9.87
C TRP A 386 31.79 -17.09 -9.85
N THR A 387 30.73 -17.78 -10.20
CA THR A 387 30.64 -19.24 -10.04
C THR A 387 30.85 -19.99 -11.35
N LEU A 388 30.19 -19.55 -12.43
CA LEU A 388 30.13 -20.30 -13.68
C LEU A 388 31.29 -19.93 -14.61
N GLU A 389 32.08 -20.91 -15.01
CA GLU A 389 33.07 -20.74 -16.07
C GLU A 389 32.45 -21.01 -17.43
N LEU A 390 33.00 -20.39 -18.50
CA LEU A 390 32.46 -20.46 -19.85
C LEU A 390 32.38 -21.90 -20.39
N GLU A 391 33.38 -22.74 -20.06
CA GLU A 391 33.44 -24.13 -20.43
C GLU A 391 32.29 -24.97 -19.87
N HIS A 392 31.81 -24.61 -18.69
CA HIS A 392 30.70 -25.29 -18.00
C HIS A 392 29.32 -24.77 -18.38
N LEU A 393 29.22 -23.73 -19.21
CA LEU A 393 27.95 -23.17 -19.68
C LEU A 393 27.07 -24.23 -20.38
N LEU A 394 27.65 -25.23 -21.00
CA LEU A 394 26.95 -26.29 -21.71
C LEU A 394 26.61 -27.50 -20.82
N THR A 395 27.31 -27.67 -19.71
CA THR A 395 27.17 -28.80 -18.76
C THR A 395 26.46 -28.35 -17.47
N PHE A 396 25.49 -27.49 -17.60
CA PHE A 396 24.79 -26.86 -16.50
C PHE A 396 24.09 -27.91 -15.61
N ASP A 397 24.61 -28.10 -14.40
CA ASP A 397 24.03 -29.03 -13.43
C ASP A 397 22.80 -28.39 -12.77
N LYS A 398 21.73 -29.17 -12.58
CA LYS A 398 20.50 -28.75 -11.90
C LYS A 398 20.73 -28.41 -10.42
N HIS A 399 21.76 -28.99 -9.79
CA HIS A 399 22.10 -28.78 -8.38
C HIS A 399 23.14 -27.67 -8.15
N LEU A 400 23.72 -27.13 -9.23
CA LEU A 400 24.71 -26.07 -9.09
C LEU A 400 24.04 -24.77 -8.61
N LYS A 401 24.65 -24.16 -7.58
CA LYS A 401 24.20 -22.90 -6.96
C LYS A 401 25.37 -21.91 -6.95
N ALA A 402 25.06 -20.61 -6.93
CA ALA A 402 26.07 -19.57 -6.78
C ALA A 402 26.68 -19.58 -5.36
N LEU A 403 27.89 -19.05 -5.24
CA LEU A 403 28.55 -18.89 -3.95
C LEU A 403 27.84 -17.82 -3.12
N PRO A 404 27.36 -18.14 -1.92
CA PRO A 404 26.74 -17.16 -1.04
C PRO A 404 27.76 -16.14 -0.52
N SER A 405 27.30 -14.94 -0.15
CA SER A 405 28.14 -13.88 0.38
C SER A 405 27.45 -13.20 1.56
N SER A 406 28.16 -12.99 2.66
CA SER A 406 27.63 -12.31 3.84
C SER A 406 27.27 -10.83 3.62
N SER A 407 27.77 -10.21 2.56
CA SER A 407 27.54 -8.79 2.21
C SER A 407 26.64 -8.62 0.99
N GLY A 408 25.60 -9.47 0.87
CA GLY A 408 24.70 -9.45 -0.28
C GLY A 408 23.26 -9.15 0.10
N LEU A 409 22.36 -9.26 -0.88
CA LEU A 409 20.91 -9.20 -0.69
C LEU A 409 20.33 -10.61 -0.67
N CYS A 410 19.33 -10.82 0.21
CA CYS A 410 18.53 -12.05 0.23
C CYS A 410 17.30 -11.91 -0.68
N TYR A 411 16.58 -13.02 -0.89
CA TYR A 411 15.36 -13.06 -1.71
C TYR A 411 14.32 -11.99 -1.29
N LYS A 412 14.04 -11.89 0.01
CA LYS A 412 13.07 -10.94 0.55
C LYS A 412 13.45 -9.48 0.27
N GLN A 413 14.74 -9.14 0.30
CA GLN A 413 15.22 -7.80 -0.04
C GLN A 413 15.06 -7.48 -1.53
N TYR A 414 15.31 -8.45 -2.44
CA TYR A 414 14.97 -8.28 -3.86
C TYR A 414 13.47 -8.09 -4.09
N LEU A 415 12.63 -8.82 -3.35
CA LEU A 415 11.18 -8.67 -3.42
C LEU A 415 10.73 -7.29 -2.97
N LEU A 416 11.29 -6.78 -1.86
CA LEU A 416 11.04 -5.41 -1.39
C LEU A 416 11.50 -4.34 -2.40
N LEU A 417 12.63 -4.56 -3.08
CA LEU A 417 13.09 -3.69 -4.15
C LEU A 417 12.08 -3.64 -5.31
N LEU A 418 11.58 -4.80 -5.74
CA LEU A 418 10.56 -4.88 -6.78
C LEU A 418 9.25 -4.22 -6.36
N LEU A 419 8.83 -4.40 -5.12
CA LEU A 419 7.65 -3.74 -4.55
C LEU A 419 7.84 -2.22 -4.51
N TYR A 420 9.01 -1.72 -4.10
CA TYR A 420 9.32 -0.30 -4.09
C TYR A 420 9.19 0.34 -5.47
N GLN A 421 9.72 -0.31 -6.51
CA GLN A 421 9.64 0.18 -7.89
C GLN A 421 8.21 0.22 -8.43
N ASN A 422 7.35 -0.71 -7.98
CA ASN A 422 5.98 -0.87 -8.45
C ASN A 422 4.92 -0.31 -7.49
N LEU A 423 5.34 0.44 -6.43
CA LEU A 423 4.39 1.02 -5.48
C LEU A 423 3.35 1.90 -6.18
N GLY A 424 2.08 1.58 -5.94
CA GLY A 424 0.95 2.28 -6.53
C GLY A 424 -0.38 1.73 -6.05
N THR A 425 -1.45 2.18 -6.69
CA THR A 425 -2.83 1.75 -6.37
C THR A 425 -3.00 0.23 -6.46
N ASP A 426 -2.36 -0.42 -7.44
CA ASP A 426 -2.47 -1.87 -7.63
C ASP A 426 -1.91 -2.64 -6.43
N ILE A 427 -0.73 -2.26 -5.94
CA ILE A 427 -0.11 -2.86 -4.75
C ILE A 427 -1.01 -2.67 -3.53
N THR A 428 -1.57 -1.47 -3.36
CA THR A 428 -2.47 -1.15 -2.24
C THR A 428 -3.71 -2.04 -2.25
N TYR A 429 -4.38 -2.20 -3.40
CA TYR A 429 -5.57 -3.04 -3.49
C TYR A 429 -5.26 -4.54 -3.39
N ARG A 430 -4.13 -5.00 -3.93
CA ARG A 430 -3.70 -6.41 -3.74
C ARG A 430 -3.34 -6.71 -2.30
N THR A 431 -2.83 -5.73 -1.56
CA THR A 431 -2.64 -5.86 -0.10
C THR A 431 -3.99 -6.05 0.60
N MET A 432 -5.01 -5.26 0.23
CA MET A 432 -6.38 -5.45 0.74
C MET A 432 -6.96 -6.81 0.35
N ASP A 433 -6.66 -7.34 -0.85
CA ASP A 433 -7.10 -8.67 -1.29
C ASP A 433 -6.60 -9.77 -0.34
N ILE A 434 -5.31 -9.72 0.02
CA ILE A 434 -4.72 -10.69 0.95
C ILE A 434 -5.35 -10.57 2.33
N ILE A 435 -5.50 -9.35 2.86
CA ILE A 435 -6.15 -9.13 4.15
C ILE A 435 -7.57 -9.71 4.16
N GLN A 436 -8.38 -9.39 3.13
CA GLN A 436 -9.73 -9.93 3.01
C GLN A 436 -9.73 -11.45 2.91
N ASN A 437 -8.83 -12.03 2.11
CA ASN A 437 -8.70 -13.48 1.96
C ASN A 437 -8.33 -14.17 3.28
N ASN A 438 -7.36 -13.63 4.01
CA ASN A 438 -6.94 -14.19 5.28
C ASN A 438 -8.03 -14.12 6.34
N ILE A 439 -8.71 -12.98 6.46
CA ILE A 439 -9.84 -12.81 7.38
C ILE A 439 -11.00 -13.76 7.02
N ASN A 440 -11.27 -13.95 5.72
CA ASN A 440 -12.30 -14.88 5.27
C ASN A 440 -11.97 -16.33 5.62
N ASN A 441 -10.72 -16.70 5.56
CA ASN A 441 -10.28 -18.05 5.86
C ASN A 441 -10.23 -18.34 7.37
N LEU A 442 -9.83 -17.34 8.18
CA LEU A 442 -9.59 -17.54 9.61
C LEU A 442 -10.81 -17.21 10.50
N TYR A 443 -11.63 -16.22 10.14
CA TYR A 443 -12.63 -15.66 11.04
C TYR A 443 -14.04 -15.64 10.46
N SER A 444 -14.26 -15.07 9.28
CA SER A 444 -15.60 -14.83 8.73
C SER A 444 -15.61 -14.83 7.20
N ALA A 445 -16.23 -15.83 6.61
CA ALA A 445 -16.31 -15.99 5.14
C ALA A 445 -17.04 -14.85 4.42
N ASP A 446 -17.84 -14.07 5.13
CA ASP A 446 -18.62 -12.95 4.56
C ASP A 446 -17.95 -11.59 4.72
N PHE A 447 -16.74 -11.53 5.28
CA PHE A 447 -16.02 -10.27 5.45
C PHE A 447 -15.67 -9.65 4.09
N ARG A 448 -15.91 -8.32 3.96
CA ARG A 448 -15.61 -7.56 2.75
C ARG A 448 -15.03 -6.19 3.11
N ILE A 449 -13.81 -5.93 2.67
CA ILE A 449 -13.13 -4.64 2.94
C ILE A 449 -13.91 -3.45 2.39
N LYS A 450 -14.60 -3.61 1.27
CA LYS A 450 -15.44 -2.54 0.69
C LYS A 450 -16.59 -2.08 1.60
N ASN A 451 -16.98 -2.90 2.58
CA ASN A 451 -18.02 -2.58 3.56
C ASN A 451 -17.41 -2.09 4.89
N CYS A 452 -16.10 -1.93 4.95
CA CYS A 452 -15.39 -1.49 6.14
C CYS A 452 -15.43 0.03 6.27
N ILE A 453 -16.34 0.53 7.09
CA ILE A 453 -16.52 1.96 7.35
C ILE A 453 -15.40 2.44 8.26
N THR A 454 -14.73 3.52 7.85
CA THR A 454 -13.64 4.17 8.59
C THR A 454 -14.02 5.55 9.10
N GLY A 455 -15.05 6.13 8.54
CA GLY A 455 -15.52 7.46 8.95
C GLY A 455 -16.78 7.86 8.22
N MET A 456 -17.38 8.95 8.66
CA MET A 456 -18.63 9.46 8.15
C MET A 456 -18.72 10.96 8.32
N ASN A 457 -19.23 11.65 7.31
CA ASN A 457 -19.73 13.02 7.44
C ASN A 457 -21.25 12.97 7.48
N TYR A 458 -21.84 13.65 8.43
CA TYR A 458 -23.29 13.67 8.60
C TYR A 458 -23.78 15.01 9.14
N GLU A 459 -25.07 15.29 8.90
CA GLU A 459 -25.78 16.42 9.46
C GLU A 459 -26.71 15.93 10.56
N LEU A 460 -26.60 16.56 11.72
CA LEU A 460 -27.51 16.37 12.84
C LEU A 460 -28.38 17.58 12.97
N GLN A 461 -29.70 17.38 13.04
CA GLN A 461 -30.67 18.42 13.28
C GLN A 461 -31.37 18.15 14.60
N TYR A 462 -31.31 19.11 15.49
CA TYR A 462 -31.98 19.09 16.78
C TYR A 462 -33.04 20.22 16.87
N THR A 463 -34.10 19.92 17.59
CA THR A 463 -35.11 20.94 17.93
C THR A 463 -35.00 21.25 19.42
N ILE A 464 -34.59 22.48 19.76
CA ILE A 464 -34.38 22.94 21.13
C ILE A 464 -35.63 23.67 21.59
N PRO A 465 -36.29 23.21 22.66
CA PRO A 465 -37.48 23.90 23.19
C PRO A 465 -37.14 25.28 23.79
N VAL A 466 -38.06 26.19 23.70
CA VAL A 466 -37.94 27.49 24.35
C VAL A 466 -38.20 27.37 25.87
N LEU A 467 -37.29 27.92 26.69
CA LEU A 467 -37.40 27.85 28.14
C LEU A 467 -38.65 28.63 28.67
N PHE A 468 -38.96 29.77 28.05
CA PHE A 468 -40.10 30.61 28.42
C PHE A 468 -41.03 30.74 27.21
N SER A 469 -42.16 30.04 27.24
CA SER A 469 -43.23 30.20 26.25
C SER A 469 -44.32 31.13 26.82
N PHE A 470 -44.48 32.30 26.25
CA PHE A 470 -45.54 33.24 26.60
C PHE A 470 -46.82 33.05 25.78
N THR A 471 -46.88 31.97 24.99
CA THR A 471 -48.05 31.62 24.18
C THR A 471 -49.10 30.90 25.03
N GLU A 472 -50.38 31.21 24.80
CA GLU A 472 -51.49 30.59 25.51
C GLU A 472 -51.41 29.05 25.48
N PRO A 473 -51.79 28.36 26.59
CA PRO A 473 -51.73 26.89 26.70
C PRO A 473 -52.59 26.12 25.67
N THR A 474 -53.37 26.82 24.86
CA THR A 474 -54.23 26.23 23.82
C THR A 474 -53.51 26.00 22.48
N LEU A 475 -52.36 26.66 22.23
CA LEU A 475 -51.55 26.37 21.05
C LEU A 475 -50.50 25.28 21.39
N LYS A 476 -50.78 24.02 21.02
CA LYS A 476 -49.88 22.86 21.15
C LYS A 476 -48.61 22.95 20.28
N THR A 477 -48.36 24.02 19.58
CA THR A 477 -47.13 24.29 18.84
C THR A 477 -46.15 25.02 19.74
N GLY A 478 -45.40 24.27 20.54
CA GLY A 478 -44.31 24.85 21.31
C GLY A 478 -43.33 25.56 20.34
N VAL A 479 -43.02 26.83 20.61
CA VAL A 479 -41.96 27.52 19.87
C VAL A 479 -40.63 26.78 20.15
N SER A 480 -39.92 26.44 19.14
CA SER A 480 -38.65 25.75 19.25
C SER A 480 -37.65 26.35 18.28
N PHE A 481 -36.36 26.25 18.61
CA PHE A 481 -35.27 26.66 17.74
C PHE A 481 -34.63 25.46 17.07
N PRO A 482 -34.56 25.43 15.73
CA PRO A 482 -33.77 24.40 15.03
C PRO A 482 -32.28 24.68 15.26
N TYR A 483 -31.53 23.61 15.50
CA TYR A 483 -30.08 23.61 15.50
C TYR A 483 -29.59 22.51 14.58
N SER A 484 -28.75 22.85 13.59
CA SER A 484 -28.09 21.88 12.75
C SER A 484 -26.59 21.97 12.94
N SER A 485 -25.93 20.81 12.97
CA SER A 485 -24.48 20.65 13.09
C SER A 485 -23.99 19.67 12.06
N ASN A 486 -22.99 20.08 11.29
CA ASN A 486 -22.25 19.19 10.40
C ASN A 486 -21.08 18.61 11.18
N GLN A 487 -21.04 17.31 11.28
CA GLN A 487 -20.02 16.59 12.02
C GLN A 487 -19.25 15.65 11.08
N SER A 488 -18.00 15.36 11.46
CA SER A 488 -17.17 14.37 10.80
C SER A 488 -16.55 13.47 11.85
N ALA A 489 -16.78 12.18 11.73
CA ALA A 489 -16.22 11.16 12.59
C ALA A 489 -15.34 10.21 11.77
N GLY A 490 -14.24 9.72 12.34
CA GLY A 490 -13.36 8.77 11.68
C GLY A 490 -12.14 8.41 12.52
N TYR A 491 -11.46 7.31 12.10
CA TYR A 491 -10.21 6.84 12.70
C TYR A 491 -9.00 7.58 12.14
#